data_03656e14c7ac4d4a835911860762e2c8
#
_entry.id   03656e14c7ac4d4a835911860762e2c8
#
_cell.length_a   1.000
_cell.length_b   1.000
_cell.length_c   1.000
_cell.angle_alpha   90.00
_cell.angle_beta   90.00
_cell.angle_gamma   90.00
#
_symmetry.space_group_name_H-M   'P 1'
#
loop_
_entity.id
_entity.type
_entity.pdbx_description
1 polymer ?
#
loop_
_entity_poly.entity_id
_entity_poly.type
_entity_poly.pdbx_seq_one_letter_code
_entity_poly.pdbx_strand_id
1 'polypeptide(L)'
;HDSIGLGEDGPTHQPVEHLAICRATPNTLTFRPCDQTETAEAWEIALSQDATPSVLALSRQNLPLLRQETGENLTAKGAYVLREASATPKVVLMATGSEVEIAVTARDALEGQGIPTRVVSVPSMELFRDQPRDYRAEVLPANTVRIAIEAAVRQPWDWLLLGERGQEDRSAFVGMEGFGASGPAPELYKEFGITAEAVAERAKALL
;
A
#
# COMPACT_ATOMS: atom_id res chain seq x y z
N HIS A 1 11.43 1.69 12.44
CA HIS A 1 10.30 0.79 12.15
C HIS A 1 9.21 1.55 11.42
N ASP A 2 8.38 0.83 10.68
CA ASP A 2 7.41 1.44 9.76
C ASP A 2 5.98 1.53 10.30
N SER A 3 5.59 0.70 11.26
CA SER A 3 4.18 0.57 11.65
C SER A 3 3.96 -0.19 12.97
N ILE A 4 2.68 -0.51 13.25
CA ILE A 4 2.26 -1.40 14.34
C ILE A 4 2.85 -2.82 14.23
N GLY A 5 3.38 -3.18 13.07
CA GLY A 5 4.10 -4.44 12.85
C GLY A 5 5.36 -4.60 13.71
N LEU A 6 5.85 -3.52 14.34
CA LEU A 6 6.86 -3.59 15.37
C LEU A 6 6.40 -4.46 16.57
N GLY A 7 5.12 -4.41 16.92
CA GLY A 7 4.54 -5.28 17.92
C GLY A 7 4.69 -4.79 19.36
N GLU A 8 5.30 -5.62 20.21
CA GLU A 8 5.25 -5.51 21.68
C GLU A 8 5.89 -4.25 22.26
N ASP A 9 6.81 -3.61 21.57
CA ASP A 9 7.44 -2.35 22.02
C ASP A 9 6.42 -1.21 22.16
N GLY A 10 5.26 -1.34 21.54
CA GLY A 10 4.09 -0.51 21.78
C GLY A 10 4.09 0.85 21.07
N PRO A 11 3.12 1.71 21.42
CA PRO A 11 2.83 2.95 20.69
C PRO A 11 3.99 3.93 20.57
N THR A 12 4.92 3.93 21.52
CA THR A 12 6.09 4.82 21.51
C THR A 12 7.09 4.51 20.39
N HIS A 13 6.97 3.34 19.77
CA HIS A 13 7.85 2.87 18.69
C HIS A 13 7.08 2.52 17.41
N GLN A 14 5.76 2.66 17.41
CA GLN A 14 4.87 2.36 16.29
C GLN A 14 4.48 3.66 15.56
N PRO A 15 5.11 4.02 14.43
CA PRO A 15 4.71 5.17 13.65
C PRO A 15 3.29 4.99 13.10
N VAL A 16 2.48 6.02 13.15
CA VAL A 16 1.11 6.06 12.61
C VAL A 16 0.99 7.20 11.60
N GLU A 17 1.40 8.43 12.00
CA GLU A 17 1.37 9.63 11.18
C GLU A 17 2.70 9.92 10.44
N HIS A 18 3.78 9.26 10.79
CA HIS A 18 5.13 9.60 10.31
C HIS A 18 5.28 9.43 8.79
N LEU A 19 4.65 8.40 8.20
CA LEU A 19 4.61 8.25 6.74
C LEU A 19 3.92 9.43 6.07
N ALA A 20 2.84 9.94 6.65
CA ALA A 20 2.15 11.13 6.14
C ALA A 20 3.04 12.37 6.20
N ILE A 21 3.78 12.56 7.30
CA ILE A 21 4.75 13.66 7.46
C ILE A 21 5.87 13.54 6.40
N CYS A 22 6.44 12.35 6.20
CA CYS A 22 7.48 12.13 5.20
C CYS A 22 6.97 12.45 3.79
N ARG A 23 5.79 11.94 3.42
CA ARG A 23 5.15 12.16 2.11
C ARG A 23 4.68 13.62 1.89
N ALA A 24 4.42 14.36 2.95
CA ALA A 24 4.09 15.79 2.89
C ALA A 24 5.34 16.69 2.80
N THR A 25 6.54 16.15 3.06
CA THR A 25 7.79 16.91 3.02
C THR A 25 8.21 17.15 1.57
N PRO A 26 8.32 18.42 1.11
CA PRO A 26 8.77 18.71 -0.24
C PRO A 26 10.15 18.16 -0.55
N ASN A 27 10.38 17.78 -1.80
CA ASN A 27 11.65 17.26 -2.29
C ASN A 27 12.19 16.06 -1.49
N THR A 28 11.29 15.16 -1.07
CA THR A 28 11.65 13.94 -0.34
C THR A 28 10.94 12.77 -0.98
N LEU A 29 11.66 11.68 -1.23
CA LEU A 29 11.08 10.41 -1.63
C LEU A 29 10.85 9.53 -0.41
N THR A 30 9.66 8.97 -0.29
CA THR A 30 9.32 8.03 0.79
C THR A 30 9.07 6.65 0.19
N PHE A 31 9.87 5.68 0.60
CA PHE A 31 9.73 4.28 0.20
C PHE A 31 9.25 3.44 1.37
N ARG A 32 8.23 2.62 1.13
CA ARG A 32 7.78 1.59 2.06
C ARG A 32 7.64 0.26 1.32
N PRO A 33 8.77 -0.47 1.16
CA PRO A 33 8.82 -1.68 0.35
C PRO A 33 8.09 -2.86 1.03
N CYS A 34 7.45 -3.71 0.22
CA CYS A 34 6.69 -4.86 0.70
C CYS A 34 7.52 -6.15 0.81
N ASP A 35 8.69 -6.20 0.21
CA ASP A 35 9.57 -7.35 0.22
C ASP A 35 11.03 -6.99 -0.05
N GLN A 36 11.89 -8.00 -0.13
CA GLN A 36 13.32 -7.78 -0.38
C GLN A 36 13.60 -7.24 -1.79
N THR A 37 12.77 -7.56 -2.79
CA THR A 37 12.94 -7.07 -4.17
C THR A 37 12.68 -5.58 -4.22
N GLU A 38 11.54 -5.13 -3.71
CA GLU A 38 11.24 -3.69 -3.61
C GLU A 38 12.26 -2.96 -2.72
N THR A 39 12.76 -3.60 -1.65
CA THR A 39 13.80 -3.00 -0.79
C THR A 39 15.09 -2.75 -1.56
N ALA A 40 15.56 -3.72 -2.34
CA ALA A 40 16.77 -3.57 -3.16
C ALA A 40 16.58 -2.47 -4.22
N GLU A 41 15.43 -2.46 -4.88
CA GLU A 41 15.08 -1.45 -5.88
C GLU A 41 14.96 -0.04 -5.28
N ALA A 42 14.39 0.09 -4.09
CA ALA A 42 14.30 1.37 -3.38
C ALA A 42 15.71 1.91 -3.01
N TRP A 43 16.62 1.03 -2.59
CA TRP A 43 18.02 1.41 -2.36
C TRP A 43 18.72 1.87 -3.64
N GLU A 44 18.53 1.16 -4.76
CA GLU A 44 19.07 1.57 -6.06
C GLU A 44 18.62 2.98 -6.44
N ILE A 45 17.31 3.26 -6.30
CA ILE A 45 16.76 4.59 -6.59
C ILE A 45 17.33 5.62 -5.63
N ALA A 46 17.32 5.36 -4.32
CA ALA A 46 17.79 6.30 -3.30
C ALA A 46 19.26 6.69 -3.51
N LEU A 47 20.12 5.73 -3.85
CA LEU A 47 21.54 5.97 -4.10
C LEU A 47 21.82 6.69 -5.42
N SER A 48 20.89 6.64 -6.36
CA SER A 48 21.00 7.35 -7.66
C SER A 48 20.53 8.81 -7.59
N GLN A 49 19.96 9.27 -6.48
CA GLN A 49 19.49 10.65 -6.32
C GLN A 49 20.58 11.57 -5.77
N ASP A 50 20.94 12.59 -6.52
CA ASP A 50 21.94 13.59 -6.12
C ASP A 50 21.35 14.76 -5.32
N ALA A 51 20.07 15.06 -5.51
CA ALA A 51 19.44 16.28 -4.97
C ALA A 51 18.14 16.04 -4.19
N THR A 52 17.69 14.79 -4.11
CA THR A 52 16.42 14.43 -3.44
C THR A 52 16.69 13.37 -2.36
N PRO A 53 16.59 13.73 -1.07
CA PRO A 53 16.75 12.77 0.01
C PRO A 53 15.65 11.70 -0.04
N SER A 54 15.99 10.51 0.43
CA SER A 54 15.08 9.37 0.47
C SER A 54 14.91 8.85 1.89
N VAL A 55 13.67 8.54 2.27
CA VAL A 55 13.31 7.86 3.51
C VAL A 55 12.86 6.44 3.17
N LEU A 56 13.52 5.45 3.73
CA LEU A 56 13.12 4.04 3.60
C LEU A 56 12.48 3.59 4.92
N ALA A 57 11.17 3.43 4.92
CA ALA A 57 10.39 2.93 6.06
C ALA A 57 10.32 1.41 5.98
N LEU A 58 11.17 0.73 6.74
CA LEU A 58 11.33 -0.71 6.69
C LEU A 58 10.62 -1.41 7.85
N SER A 59 9.99 -2.55 7.56
CA SER A 59 9.37 -3.39 8.58
C SER A 59 10.39 -4.01 9.52
N ARG A 60 10.00 -4.25 10.75
CA ARG A 60 10.78 -5.07 11.68
C ARG A 60 10.52 -6.55 11.49
N GLN A 61 9.28 -6.91 11.23
CA GLN A 61 8.88 -8.30 11.00
C GLN A 61 9.37 -8.78 9.63
N ASN A 62 9.54 -10.10 9.51
CA ASN A 62 9.82 -10.71 8.23
C ASN A 62 8.61 -10.62 7.31
N LEU A 63 8.84 -10.28 6.05
CA LEU A 63 7.82 -10.23 5.01
C LEU A 63 8.07 -11.32 3.97
N PRO A 64 7.00 -11.90 3.38
CA PRO A 64 7.15 -12.87 2.31
C PRO A 64 7.70 -12.22 1.04
N LEU A 65 8.39 -13.00 0.22
CA LEU A 65 8.78 -12.58 -1.11
C LEU A 65 7.55 -12.64 -2.03
N LEU A 66 6.99 -11.49 -2.34
CA LEU A 66 5.79 -11.37 -3.17
C LEU A 66 6.12 -11.24 -4.66
N ARG A 67 7.27 -10.65 -5.01
CA ARG A 67 7.72 -10.47 -6.39
C ARG A 67 9.09 -11.12 -6.61
N GLN A 68 9.14 -12.10 -7.51
CA GLN A 68 10.38 -12.81 -7.86
C GLN A 68 11.05 -12.24 -9.11
N GLU A 69 10.32 -11.51 -9.93
CA GLU A 69 10.82 -10.93 -11.16
C GLU A 69 11.65 -9.66 -10.86
N THR A 70 12.88 -9.64 -11.36
CA THR A 70 13.87 -8.57 -11.10
C THR A 70 14.43 -7.95 -12.37
N GLY A 71 13.79 -8.20 -13.52
CA GLY A 71 14.27 -7.72 -14.82
C GLY A 71 14.10 -6.21 -15.04
N GLU A 72 13.17 -5.58 -14.33
CA GLU A 72 12.91 -4.14 -14.35
C GLU A 72 12.70 -3.64 -12.92
N ASN A 73 13.25 -2.48 -12.59
CA ASN A 73 12.99 -1.81 -11.32
C ASN A 73 11.58 -1.21 -11.32
N LEU A 74 10.59 -1.99 -10.85
CA LEU A 74 9.19 -1.54 -10.81
C LEU A 74 8.93 -0.54 -9.68
N THR A 75 9.73 -0.53 -8.62
CA THR A 75 9.67 0.47 -7.56
C THR A 75 9.89 1.88 -8.11
N ALA A 76 10.67 2.03 -9.18
CA ALA A 76 10.87 3.31 -9.87
C ALA A 76 9.60 3.88 -10.52
N LYS A 77 8.57 3.06 -10.75
CA LYS A 77 7.25 3.52 -11.19
C LYS A 77 6.43 4.11 -10.03
N GLY A 78 6.83 3.89 -8.78
CA GLY A 78 6.17 4.35 -7.57
C GLY A 78 4.91 3.56 -7.19
N ALA A 79 4.17 3.06 -8.16
CA ALA A 79 3.13 2.04 -8.01
C ALA A 79 3.05 1.19 -9.27
N TYR A 80 2.73 -0.09 -9.11
CA TYR A 80 2.62 -1.03 -10.23
C TYR A 80 1.65 -2.18 -9.90
N VAL A 81 1.15 -2.84 -10.94
CA VAL A 81 0.26 -4.00 -10.77
C VAL A 81 1.09 -5.21 -10.33
N LEU A 82 0.91 -5.63 -9.07
CA LEU A 82 1.57 -6.80 -8.50
C LEU A 82 0.83 -8.09 -8.83
N ARG A 83 -0.50 -8.05 -8.82
CA ARG A 83 -1.36 -9.19 -9.20
C ARG A 83 -2.50 -8.68 -10.07
N GLU A 84 -2.62 -9.26 -11.24
CA GLU A 84 -3.70 -8.92 -12.17
C GLU A 84 -5.02 -9.60 -11.75
N ALA A 85 -6.14 -9.00 -12.13
CA ALA A 85 -7.46 -9.59 -11.99
C ALA A 85 -7.68 -10.69 -13.05
N SER A 86 -8.53 -11.67 -12.73
CA SER A 86 -8.89 -12.77 -13.67
C SER A 86 -9.69 -12.29 -14.90
N ALA A 87 -10.26 -11.08 -14.83
CA ALA A 87 -10.98 -10.41 -15.91
C ALA A 87 -10.86 -8.88 -15.72
N THR A 88 -11.61 -8.09 -16.46
CA THR A 88 -11.66 -6.63 -16.24
C THR A 88 -11.91 -6.34 -14.76
N PRO A 89 -10.97 -5.64 -14.08
CA PRO A 89 -11.03 -5.48 -12.63
C PRO A 89 -12.27 -4.70 -12.21
N LYS A 90 -12.98 -5.22 -11.23
CA LYS A 90 -14.06 -4.53 -10.51
C LYS A 90 -13.54 -3.87 -9.24
N VAL A 91 -12.50 -4.46 -8.64
CA VAL A 91 -11.86 -4.00 -7.42
C VAL A 91 -10.36 -3.80 -7.67
N VAL A 92 -9.81 -2.73 -7.14
CA VAL A 92 -8.37 -2.47 -7.05
C VAL A 92 -8.00 -2.31 -5.58
N LEU A 93 -7.18 -3.21 -5.08
CA LEU A 93 -6.60 -3.15 -3.75
C LEU A 93 -5.21 -2.51 -3.86
N MET A 94 -5.01 -1.39 -3.19
CA MET A 94 -3.75 -0.65 -3.16
C MET A 94 -3.13 -0.80 -1.78
N ALA A 95 -1.89 -1.21 -1.69
CA ALA A 95 -1.20 -1.34 -0.41
C ALA A 95 0.28 -1.00 -0.54
N THR A 96 0.94 -0.83 0.59
CA THR A 96 2.38 -0.59 0.67
C THR A 96 2.95 -1.34 1.88
N GLY A 97 4.23 -1.67 1.83
CA GLY A 97 4.90 -2.37 2.92
C GLY A 97 4.25 -3.70 3.27
N SER A 98 4.17 -3.98 4.55
CA SER A 98 3.60 -5.24 5.09
C SER A 98 2.14 -5.49 4.72
N GLU A 99 1.37 -4.47 4.39
CA GLU A 99 -0.05 -4.62 4.06
C GLU A 99 -0.29 -5.13 2.62
N VAL A 100 0.75 -5.19 1.78
CA VAL A 100 0.64 -5.79 0.43
C VAL A 100 0.32 -7.29 0.50
N GLU A 101 0.87 -8.02 1.48
CA GLU A 101 0.49 -9.43 1.73
C GLU A 101 -1.00 -9.56 2.09
N ILE A 102 -1.53 -8.65 2.91
CA ILE A 102 -2.95 -8.59 3.26
C ILE A 102 -3.81 -8.35 2.01
N ALA A 103 -3.38 -7.43 1.14
CA ALA A 103 -4.06 -7.16 -0.12
C ALA A 103 -4.07 -8.38 -1.06
N VAL A 104 -2.96 -9.12 -1.17
CA VAL A 104 -2.88 -10.36 -1.97
C VAL A 104 -3.83 -11.41 -1.41
N THR A 105 -3.85 -11.62 -0.10
CA THR A 105 -4.76 -12.57 0.55
C THR A 105 -6.23 -12.20 0.35
N ALA A 106 -6.57 -10.92 0.49
CA ALA A 106 -7.92 -10.41 0.25
C ALA A 106 -8.34 -10.57 -1.22
N ARG A 107 -7.41 -10.30 -2.15
CA ARG A 107 -7.63 -10.52 -3.60
C ARG A 107 -7.97 -11.98 -3.88
N ASP A 108 -7.24 -12.93 -3.34
CA ASP A 108 -7.45 -14.35 -3.58
C ASP A 108 -8.83 -14.80 -3.05
N ALA A 109 -9.26 -14.27 -1.90
CA ALA A 109 -10.60 -14.51 -1.37
C ALA A 109 -11.72 -13.90 -2.25
N LEU A 110 -11.53 -12.70 -2.82
CA LEU A 110 -12.48 -12.06 -3.72
C LEU A 110 -12.55 -12.77 -5.08
N GLU A 111 -11.41 -13.13 -5.66
CA GLU A 111 -11.33 -13.91 -6.90
C GLU A 111 -12.01 -15.27 -6.74
N GLY A 112 -11.82 -15.95 -5.60
CA GLY A 112 -12.54 -17.20 -5.29
C GLY A 112 -14.05 -17.06 -5.22
N GLN A 113 -14.57 -15.84 -5.05
CA GLN A 113 -16.00 -15.49 -5.09
C GLN A 113 -16.45 -14.94 -6.46
N GLY A 114 -15.59 -14.97 -7.49
CA GLY A 114 -15.88 -14.48 -8.83
C GLY A 114 -15.87 -12.94 -8.95
N ILE A 115 -15.18 -12.25 -8.06
CA ILE A 115 -15.01 -10.80 -8.09
C ILE A 115 -13.60 -10.49 -8.62
N PRO A 116 -13.47 -10.06 -9.91
CA PRO A 116 -12.17 -9.76 -10.50
C PRO A 116 -11.46 -8.63 -9.74
N THR A 117 -10.33 -8.94 -9.13
CA THR A 117 -9.64 -8.05 -8.20
C THR A 117 -8.16 -7.93 -8.54
N ARG A 118 -7.69 -6.69 -8.74
CA ARG A 118 -6.29 -6.35 -8.96
C ARG A 118 -5.62 -5.94 -7.66
N VAL A 119 -4.35 -6.31 -7.47
CA VAL A 119 -3.50 -5.76 -6.40
C VAL A 119 -2.46 -4.85 -7.01
N VAL A 120 -2.34 -3.65 -6.46
CA VAL A 120 -1.33 -2.64 -6.79
C VAL A 120 -0.44 -2.45 -5.57
N SER A 121 0.87 -2.71 -5.74
CA SER A 121 1.86 -2.28 -4.76
C SER A 121 2.20 -0.81 -4.99
N VAL A 122 2.30 -0.03 -3.91
CA VAL A 122 2.56 1.42 -3.94
C VAL A 122 3.79 1.75 -3.09
N PRO A 123 5.00 1.30 -3.48
CA PRO A 123 6.21 1.53 -2.70
C PRO A 123 6.59 3.01 -2.54
N SER A 124 6.23 3.90 -3.48
CA SER A 124 6.48 5.35 -3.38
C SER A 124 5.40 6.16 -4.08
N MET A 125 4.62 6.90 -3.30
CA MET A 125 3.54 7.74 -3.83
C MET A 125 4.04 8.91 -4.67
N GLU A 126 5.20 9.47 -4.32
CA GLU A 126 5.82 10.60 -5.02
C GLU A 126 6.19 10.19 -6.44
N LEU A 127 6.89 9.08 -6.62
CA LEU A 127 7.26 8.57 -7.94
C LEU A 127 6.03 8.20 -8.80
N PHE A 128 4.97 7.66 -8.18
CA PHE A 128 3.75 7.36 -8.92
C PHE A 128 3.00 8.62 -9.36
N ARG A 129 3.01 9.67 -8.54
CA ARG A 129 2.40 10.97 -8.91
C ARG A 129 3.05 11.55 -10.16
N ASP A 130 4.35 11.37 -10.31
CA ASP A 130 5.14 11.89 -11.42
C ASP A 130 5.03 11.04 -12.71
N GLN A 131 4.41 9.87 -12.65
CA GLN A 131 4.17 9.04 -13.82
C GLN A 131 3.19 9.69 -14.81
N PRO A 132 3.33 9.39 -16.12
CA PRO A 132 2.37 9.81 -17.13
C PRO A 132 0.92 9.43 -16.76
N ARG A 133 -0.03 10.29 -17.13
CA ARG A 133 -1.45 10.06 -16.83
C ARG A 133 -1.94 8.71 -17.34
N ASP A 134 -1.51 8.31 -18.53
CA ASP A 134 -1.94 7.06 -19.17
C ASP A 134 -1.44 5.86 -18.36
N TYR A 135 -0.20 5.87 -17.88
CA TYR A 135 0.31 4.83 -16.98
C TYR A 135 -0.50 4.76 -15.67
N ARG A 136 -0.76 5.90 -15.05
CA ARG A 136 -1.57 5.94 -13.83
C ARG A 136 -2.99 5.40 -14.05
N ALA A 137 -3.59 5.71 -15.20
CA ALA A 137 -4.92 5.20 -15.57
C ALA A 137 -4.91 3.70 -15.91
N GLU A 138 -3.80 3.18 -16.44
CA GLU A 138 -3.62 1.74 -16.63
C GLU A 138 -3.53 1.00 -15.30
N VAL A 139 -2.73 1.51 -14.36
CA VAL A 139 -2.56 0.92 -13.02
C VAL A 139 -3.85 1.01 -12.22
N LEU A 140 -4.53 2.16 -12.25
CA LEU A 140 -5.77 2.46 -11.52
C LEU A 140 -6.91 2.78 -12.49
N PRO A 141 -7.52 1.77 -13.11
CA PRO A 141 -8.58 1.98 -14.08
C PRO A 141 -9.81 2.64 -13.44
N ALA A 142 -10.48 3.47 -14.24
CA ALA A 142 -11.72 4.14 -13.82
C ALA A 142 -12.87 3.14 -13.56
N ASN A 143 -13.87 3.59 -12.81
CA ASN A 143 -15.06 2.80 -12.48
C ASN A 143 -14.81 1.51 -11.70
N THR A 144 -13.71 1.42 -10.96
CA THR A 144 -13.42 0.33 -10.04
C THR A 144 -13.66 0.74 -8.58
N VAL A 145 -14.00 -0.22 -7.73
CA VAL A 145 -13.90 -0.02 -6.28
C VAL A 145 -12.42 0.05 -5.91
N ARG A 146 -12.03 1.06 -5.15
CA ARG A 146 -10.64 1.27 -4.70
C ARG A 146 -10.54 1.15 -3.19
N ILE A 147 -9.75 0.20 -2.72
CA ILE A 147 -9.44 0.06 -1.28
C ILE A 147 -7.94 0.31 -1.10
N ALA A 148 -7.59 1.27 -0.27
CA ALA A 148 -6.22 1.46 0.17
C ALA A 148 -6.02 0.83 1.56
N ILE A 149 -4.86 0.20 1.76
CA ILE A 149 -4.55 -0.57 2.96
C ILE A 149 -3.17 -0.16 3.45
N GLU A 150 -3.10 0.42 4.62
CA GLU A 150 -1.84 0.81 5.25
C GLU A 150 -2.00 0.93 6.76
N ALA A 151 -1.08 0.34 7.53
CA ALA A 151 -1.03 0.48 9.00
C ALA A 151 -0.51 1.87 9.42
N ALA A 152 -1.14 2.92 8.88
CA ALA A 152 -0.86 4.34 9.10
C ALA A 152 -2.15 5.15 8.87
N VAL A 153 -2.09 6.48 8.98
CA VAL A 153 -3.24 7.36 8.74
C VAL A 153 -3.61 7.46 7.25
N ARG A 154 -4.90 7.67 6.99
CA ARG A 154 -5.49 7.73 5.66
C ARG A 154 -4.98 8.87 4.77
N GLN A 155 -4.67 10.03 5.34
CA GLN A 155 -4.48 11.29 4.61
C GLN A 155 -3.65 11.19 3.31
N PRO A 156 -2.50 10.49 3.26
CA PRO A 156 -1.70 10.42 2.03
C PRO A 156 -2.40 9.68 0.87
N TRP A 157 -3.42 8.88 1.16
CA TRP A 157 -4.13 8.07 0.18
C TRP A 157 -5.28 8.80 -0.52
N ASP A 158 -5.74 9.94 0.03
CA ASP A 158 -6.94 10.61 -0.46
C ASP A 158 -6.86 11.00 -1.94
N TRP A 159 -5.70 11.39 -2.45
CA TRP A 159 -5.55 11.71 -3.87
C TRP A 159 -5.69 10.50 -4.81
N LEU A 160 -5.41 9.28 -4.33
CA LEU A 160 -5.63 8.02 -5.07
C LEU A 160 -7.07 7.51 -4.92
N LEU A 161 -7.67 7.75 -3.76
CA LEU A 161 -9.02 7.29 -3.44
C LEU A 161 -10.10 8.22 -3.98
N LEU A 162 -9.85 9.55 -3.98
CA LEU A 162 -10.83 10.59 -4.27
C LEU A 162 -10.52 11.38 -5.55
N GLY A 163 -9.46 11.03 -6.26
CA GLY A 163 -8.91 11.82 -7.38
C GLY A 163 -9.81 11.92 -8.62
N GLU A 164 -10.89 11.15 -8.70
CA GLU A 164 -11.84 11.15 -9.81
C GLU A 164 -13.26 11.42 -9.29
N ARG A 165 -14.05 12.19 -10.06
CA ARG A 165 -15.41 12.50 -9.68
C ARG A 165 -16.26 11.22 -9.58
N GLY A 166 -16.96 11.03 -8.46
CA GLY A 166 -17.76 9.85 -8.15
C GLY A 166 -16.94 8.65 -7.63
N GLN A 167 -15.63 8.82 -7.41
CA GLN A 167 -14.80 7.78 -6.82
C GLN A 167 -15.00 7.71 -5.30
N GLU A 168 -15.42 8.79 -4.66
CA GLU A 168 -15.70 8.88 -3.23
C GLU A 168 -16.66 7.80 -2.74
N ASP A 169 -17.72 7.50 -3.51
CA ASP A 169 -18.72 6.49 -3.19
C ASP A 169 -18.24 5.04 -3.46
N ARG A 170 -17.07 4.90 -4.07
CA ARG A 170 -16.47 3.61 -4.46
C ARG A 170 -15.09 3.40 -3.85
N SER A 171 -14.76 4.14 -2.81
CA SER A 171 -13.44 4.09 -2.19
C SER A 171 -13.53 3.92 -0.69
N ALA A 172 -12.58 3.16 -0.15
CA ALA A 172 -12.40 3.04 1.29
C ALA A 172 -10.92 2.92 1.65
N PHE A 173 -10.66 3.16 2.92
CA PHE A 173 -9.36 2.97 3.53
C PHE A 173 -9.47 1.99 4.70
N VAL A 174 -8.49 1.09 4.80
CA VAL A 174 -8.30 0.17 5.91
C VAL A 174 -6.94 0.47 6.53
N GLY A 175 -6.94 1.03 7.73
CA GLY A 175 -5.71 1.48 8.40
C GLY A 175 -5.98 2.03 9.79
N MET A 176 -5.11 2.92 10.25
CA MET A 176 -5.11 3.46 11.61
C MET A 176 -5.92 4.76 11.71
N GLU A 177 -6.69 4.88 12.79
CA GLU A 177 -7.39 6.11 13.17
C GLU A 177 -6.80 6.76 14.44
N GLY A 178 -5.92 6.04 15.14
CA GLY A 178 -5.27 6.47 16.37
C GLY A 178 -3.94 5.78 16.56
N PHE A 179 -3.34 5.95 17.73
CA PHE A 179 -2.09 5.30 18.08
C PHE A 179 -2.23 3.78 18.21
N GLY A 180 -1.10 3.07 18.08
CA GLY A 180 -1.03 1.63 18.24
C GLY A 180 -1.20 1.17 19.68
N ALA A 181 -0.88 -0.09 19.94
CA ALA A 181 -0.94 -0.72 21.24
C ALA A 181 0.22 -1.70 21.44
N SER A 182 0.51 -2.10 22.66
CA SER A 182 1.49 -3.14 22.95
C SER A 182 0.87 -4.52 22.82
N GLY A 183 1.43 -5.35 21.97
CA GLY A 183 0.99 -6.73 21.75
C GLY A 183 1.72 -7.36 20.56
N PRO A 184 1.58 -8.69 20.37
CA PRO A 184 2.09 -9.35 19.19
C PRO A 184 1.52 -8.74 17.89
N ALA A 185 2.35 -8.52 16.87
CA ALA A 185 1.92 -7.88 15.62
C ALA A 185 0.64 -8.49 15.01
N PRO A 186 0.47 -9.82 14.90
CA PRO A 186 -0.76 -10.39 14.33
C PRO A 186 -2.03 -10.06 15.14
N GLU A 187 -1.92 -9.92 16.46
CA GLU A 187 -3.04 -9.53 17.29
C GLU A 187 -3.40 -8.07 17.12
N LEU A 188 -2.38 -7.19 16.97
CA LEU A 188 -2.59 -5.77 16.72
C LEU A 188 -3.26 -5.54 15.36
N TYR A 189 -2.81 -6.20 14.29
CA TYR A 189 -3.46 -6.11 12.99
C TYR A 189 -4.93 -6.52 13.04
N LYS A 190 -5.24 -7.57 13.80
CA LYS A 190 -6.61 -8.03 14.02
C LYS A 190 -7.43 -7.04 14.85
N GLU A 191 -6.87 -6.51 15.94
CA GLU A 191 -7.52 -5.54 16.84
C GLU A 191 -7.88 -4.26 16.08
N PHE A 192 -6.97 -3.76 15.24
CA PHE A 192 -7.20 -2.57 14.42
C PHE A 192 -7.97 -2.84 13.11
N GLY A 193 -8.41 -4.07 12.87
CA GLY A 193 -9.21 -4.43 11.71
C GLY A 193 -8.44 -4.35 10.38
N ILE A 194 -7.11 -4.41 10.40
CA ILE A 194 -6.28 -4.39 9.21
C ILE A 194 -6.04 -5.85 8.78
N THR A 195 -7.08 -6.49 8.26
CA THR A 195 -7.07 -7.91 7.89
C THR A 195 -7.61 -8.13 6.47
N ALA A 196 -7.26 -9.26 5.87
CA ALA A 196 -7.73 -9.61 4.54
C ALA A 196 -9.27 -9.74 4.48
N GLU A 197 -9.89 -10.24 5.54
CA GLU A 197 -11.34 -10.36 5.67
C GLU A 197 -12.01 -8.99 5.69
N ALA A 198 -11.49 -8.05 6.50
CA ALA A 198 -12.02 -6.69 6.58
C ALA A 198 -11.90 -5.95 5.25
N VAL A 199 -10.78 -6.13 4.53
CA VAL A 199 -10.56 -5.57 3.19
C VAL A 199 -11.58 -6.14 2.20
N ALA A 200 -11.76 -7.47 2.17
CA ALA A 200 -12.69 -8.13 1.28
C ALA A 200 -14.16 -7.73 1.55
N GLU A 201 -14.54 -7.63 2.82
CA GLU A 201 -15.88 -7.17 3.20
C GLU A 201 -16.13 -5.71 2.79
N ARG A 202 -15.14 -4.85 3.00
CA ARG A 202 -15.24 -3.45 2.60
C ARG A 202 -15.37 -3.32 1.08
N ALA A 203 -14.61 -4.11 0.31
CA ALA A 203 -14.70 -4.12 -1.15
C ALA A 203 -16.09 -4.57 -1.63
N LYS A 204 -16.66 -5.63 -1.03
CA LYS A 204 -18.00 -6.13 -1.35
C LYS A 204 -19.10 -5.13 -1.03
N ALA A 205 -18.97 -4.37 0.04
CA ALA A 205 -19.95 -3.37 0.43
C ALA A 205 -20.05 -2.17 -0.53
N LEU A 206 -19.04 -1.99 -1.40
CA LEU A 206 -18.96 -0.88 -2.37
C LEU A 206 -19.24 -1.32 -3.83
N LEU A 207 -19.47 -2.60 -4.06
CA LEU A 207 -19.83 -3.16 -5.38
C LEU A 207 -21.33 -3.03 -5.67
#